data_7637c373b5a854cf7df5dac1aa65cd2e
#
_entry.id   7637c373b5a854cf7df5dac1aa65cd2e
#
_cell.length_a   1.000
_cell.length_b   1.000
_cell.length_c   1.000
_cell.angle_alpha   90.00
_cell.angle_beta   90.00
_cell.angle_gamma   90.00
#
_symmetry.space_group_name_H-M   'P 1'
#
loop_
_entity.id
_entity.type
_entity.pdbx_description
1 polymer ?
#
loop_
_entity_poly.entity_id
_entity_poly.type
_entity_poly.pdbx_seq_one_letter_code
_entity_poly.pdbx_strand_id
1 'polypeptide(L)'
;TRKDTSMPDEMNRRAYLLRYVDVDSSLHYANYAYTLSEDYPDGKAEAISHKAFVLYQQMHFSDAMKALDVVDSLTNNQVELLCADVLRMKVSQRTGEFRTFYRAWHSAERRLDRIDEELHLLSPHLRSRVLYARTEMHIIVCTFYFYSQQHSASRAEMNSIEPYMRLPMDTAQWTSYMYLLGAGGILSGDSVTVILKEFDYLTHVLTISRRRKDKYFQANSLQALATLLEKPGIQALVRNNRGGGLDFI
;
A
#
# COMPACT_ATOMS: atom_id res chain seq x y z
N THR A 1 -21.60 1.56 -29.77
CA THR A 1 -22.17 1.64 -28.39
C THR A 1 -21.05 1.37 -27.40
N ARG A 2 -20.76 2.34 -26.53
CA ARG A 2 -19.78 2.15 -25.44
C ARG A 2 -20.33 1.05 -24.53
N LYS A 3 -19.55 -0.01 -24.31
CA LYS A 3 -19.93 -1.12 -23.46
C LYS A 3 -20.11 -0.64 -22.03
N ASP A 4 -21.15 -1.12 -21.33
CA ASP A 4 -21.33 -0.82 -19.90
C ASP A 4 -20.32 -1.63 -19.09
N THR A 5 -19.34 -0.96 -18.48
CA THR A 5 -18.30 -1.54 -17.61
C THR A 5 -18.64 -1.37 -16.13
N SER A 6 -19.80 -0.82 -15.80
CA SER A 6 -20.14 -0.44 -14.41
C SER A 6 -20.11 -1.62 -13.43
N MET A 7 -20.58 -2.78 -13.85
CA MET A 7 -20.59 -3.97 -12.98
C MET A 7 -19.20 -4.57 -12.75
N PRO A 8 -18.37 -4.85 -13.79
CA PRO A 8 -16.99 -5.28 -13.56
C PRO A 8 -16.18 -4.27 -12.73
N ASP A 9 -16.33 -2.97 -12.99
CA ASP A 9 -15.64 -1.92 -12.23
C ASP A 9 -16.06 -1.91 -10.76
N GLU A 10 -17.36 -2.10 -10.46
CA GLU A 10 -17.84 -2.21 -9.08
C GLU A 10 -17.32 -3.47 -8.38
N MET A 11 -17.22 -4.60 -9.07
CA MET A 11 -16.66 -5.82 -8.47
C MET A 11 -15.17 -5.67 -8.19
N ASN A 12 -14.41 -5.06 -9.11
CA ASN A 12 -13.01 -4.72 -8.90
C ASN A 12 -12.84 -3.76 -7.72
N ARG A 13 -13.70 -2.74 -7.61
CA ARG A 13 -13.70 -1.82 -6.47
C ARG A 13 -13.94 -2.54 -5.14
N ARG A 14 -14.86 -3.50 -5.08
CA ARG A 14 -15.11 -4.33 -3.87
C ARG A 14 -13.91 -5.20 -3.53
N ALA A 15 -13.31 -5.86 -4.52
CA ALA A 15 -12.08 -6.63 -4.32
C ALA A 15 -10.97 -5.75 -3.71
N TYR A 16 -10.78 -4.55 -4.24
CA TYR A 16 -9.82 -3.58 -3.72
C TYR A 16 -10.09 -3.20 -2.26
N LEU A 17 -11.33 -2.86 -1.90
CA LEU A 17 -11.69 -2.42 -0.55
C LEU A 17 -11.52 -3.50 0.52
N LEU A 18 -11.70 -4.77 0.14
CA LEU A 18 -11.64 -5.91 1.05
C LEU A 18 -10.24 -6.53 1.19
N ARG A 19 -9.28 -6.15 0.36
CA ARG A 19 -7.97 -6.80 0.22
C ARG A 19 -7.16 -6.98 1.51
N TYR A 20 -7.37 -6.14 2.53
CA TYR A 20 -6.74 -6.24 3.84
C TYR A 20 -7.70 -6.71 4.95
N VAL A 21 -8.99 -6.66 4.71
CA VAL A 21 -10.03 -6.90 5.73
C VAL A 21 -10.58 -8.32 5.65
N ASP A 22 -10.86 -8.76 4.41
CA ASP A 22 -11.42 -10.06 4.10
C ASP A 22 -10.88 -10.54 2.75
N VAL A 23 -9.78 -11.29 2.84
CA VAL A 23 -9.02 -11.78 1.68
C VAL A 23 -9.85 -12.72 0.81
N ASP A 24 -10.68 -13.56 1.43
CA ASP A 24 -11.53 -14.51 0.72
C ASP A 24 -12.63 -13.80 -0.08
N SER A 25 -13.29 -12.83 0.54
CA SER A 25 -14.26 -11.97 -0.17
C SER A 25 -13.59 -11.13 -1.26
N SER A 26 -12.38 -10.63 -1.03
CA SER A 26 -11.60 -9.93 -2.05
C SER A 26 -11.35 -10.82 -3.27
N LEU A 27 -10.91 -12.05 -3.05
CA LEU A 27 -10.70 -13.03 -4.13
C LEU A 27 -11.99 -13.37 -4.85
N HIS A 28 -13.09 -13.55 -4.11
CA HIS A 28 -14.41 -13.80 -4.70
C HIS A 28 -14.83 -12.71 -5.67
N TYR A 29 -14.75 -11.44 -5.24
CA TYR A 29 -15.11 -10.30 -6.09
C TYR A 29 -14.16 -10.13 -7.28
N ALA A 30 -12.85 -10.38 -7.11
CA ALA A 30 -11.89 -10.36 -8.21
C ALA A 30 -12.20 -11.44 -9.26
N ASN A 31 -12.55 -12.67 -8.85
CA ASN A 31 -12.98 -13.72 -9.77
C ASN A 31 -14.27 -13.34 -10.50
N TYR A 32 -15.22 -12.73 -9.81
CA TYR A 32 -16.48 -12.30 -10.42
C TYR A 32 -16.24 -11.15 -11.41
N ALA A 33 -15.42 -10.14 -11.06
CA ALA A 33 -15.01 -9.10 -11.99
C ALA A 33 -14.36 -9.67 -13.26
N TYR A 34 -13.46 -10.64 -13.10
CA TYR A 34 -12.80 -11.32 -14.22
C TYR A 34 -13.82 -11.95 -15.17
N THR A 35 -14.81 -12.68 -14.64
CA THR A 35 -15.86 -13.32 -15.44
C THR A 35 -16.73 -12.30 -16.17
N LEU A 36 -17.10 -11.21 -15.51
CA LEU A 36 -17.90 -10.14 -16.12
C LEU A 36 -17.13 -9.32 -17.18
N SER A 37 -15.81 -9.41 -17.21
CA SER A 37 -14.93 -8.65 -18.11
C SER A 37 -14.57 -9.42 -19.38
N GLU A 38 -15.41 -10.31 -19.90
CA GLU A 38 -15.08 -11.16 -21.05
C GLU A 38 -14.52 -10.38 -22.24
N ASP A 39 -15.15 -9.27 -22.63
CA ASP A 39 -14.68 -8.36 -23.68
C ASP A 39 -14.18 -7.01 -23.13
N TYR A 40 -13.69 -6.99 -21.93
CA TYR A 40 -13.15 -5.79 -21.26
C TYR A 40 -11.73 -6.09 -20.71
N PRO A 41 -10.69 -6.00 -21.58
CA PRO A 41 -9.32 -6.35 -21.21
C PRO A 41 -8.80 -5.63 -19.98
N ASP A 42 -9.09 -4.32 -19.83
CA ASP A 42 -8.65 -3.52 -18.70
C ASP A 42 -9.30 -4.01 -17.39
N GLY A 43 -10.60 -4.31 -17.40
CA GLY A 43 -11.29 -4.88 -16.23
C GLY A 43 -10.77 -6.27 -15.85
N LYS A 44 -10.40 -7.10 -16.86
CA LYS A 44 -9.71 -8.38 -16.61
C LYS A 44 -8.35 -8.18 -15.97
N ALA A 45 -7.57 -7.24 -16.48
CA ALA A 45 -6.23 -6.91 -15.98
C ALA A 45 -6.30 -6.44 -14.52
N GLU A 46 -7.26 -5.56 -14.19
CA GLU A 46 -7.51 -5.11 -12.83
C GLU A 46 -7.89 -6.29 -11.91
N ALA A 47 -8.80 -7.14 -12.35
CA ALA A 47 -9.22 -8.33 -11.59
C ALA A 47 -8.06 -9.28 -11.31
N ILE A 48 -7.18 -9.51 -12.29
CA ILE A 48 -5.97 -10.35 -12.11
C ILE A 48 -4.99 -9.67 -11.14
N SER A 49 -4.84 -8.35 -11.19
CA SER A 49 -4.00 -7.61 -10.24
C SER A 49 -4.50 -7.80 -8.81
N HIS A 50 -5.82 -7.79 -8.57
CA HIS A 50 -6.40 -8.10 -7.25
C HIS A 50 -6.15 -9.55 -6.83
N LYS A 51 -6.26 -10.53 -7.74
CA LYS A 51 -5.90 -11.92 -7.46
C LYS A 51 -4.42 -12.06 -7.11
N ALA A 52 -3.54 -11.38 -7.86
CA ALA A 52 -2.10 -11.38 -7.57
C ALA A 52 -1.81 -10.78 -6.18
N PHE A 53 -2.54 -9.74 -5.78
CA PHE A 53 -2.43 -9.18 -4.44
C PHE A 53 -2.85 -10.17 -3.35
N VAL A 54 -3.94 -10.93 -3.56
CA VAL A 54 -4.36 -11.99 -2.63
C VAL A 54 -3.29 -13.07 -2.52
N LEU A 55 -2.73 -13.53 -3.65
CA LEU A 55 -1.63 -14.50 -3.67
C LEU A 55 -0.39 -13.98 -2.93
N TYR A 56 -0.06 -12.71 -3.10
CA TYR A 56 1.00 -12.05 -2.33
C TYR A 56 0.71 -12.08 -0.82
N GLN A 57 -0.51 -11.80 -0.38
CA GLN A 57 -0.92 -11.86 1.03
C GLN A 57 -0.80 -13.28 1.60
N GLN A 58 -1.07 -14.29 0.79
CA GLN A 58 -0.94 -15.70 1.13
C GLN A 58 0.49 -16.24 1.00
N MET A 59 1.47 -15.38 0.70
CA MET A 59 2.88 -15.72 0.45
C MET A 59 3.11 -16.63 -0.77
N HIS A 60 2.17 -16.73 -1.67
CA HIS A 60 2.29 -17.46 -2.95
C HIS A 60 2.96 -16.56 -4.00
N PHE A 61 4.20 -16.14 -3.73
CA PHE A 61 4.90 -15.11 -4.51
C PHE A 61 5.12 -15.47 -5.96
N SER A 62 5.48 -16.72 -6.26
CA SER A 62 5.66 -17.21 -7.63
C SER A 62 4.37 -17.11 -8.44
N ASP A 63 3.24 -17.49 -7.86
CA ASP A 63 1.95 -17.44 -8.55
C ASP A 63 1.43 -16.01 -8.68
N ALA A 64 1.73 -15.14 -7.70
CA ALA A 64 1.47 -13.72 -7.84
C ALA A 64 2.23 -13.11 -9.04
N MET A 65 3.51 -13.44 -9.20
CA MET A 65 4.31 -12.96 -10.35
C MET A 65 3.77 -13.47 -11.68
N LYS A 66 3.42 -14.76 -11.79
CA LYS A 66 2.79 -15.33 -13.01
C LYS A 66 1.47 -14.63 -13.35
N ALA A 67 0.65 -14.32 -12.35
CA ALA A 67 -0.58 -13.58 -12.56
C ALA A 67 -0.31 -12.18 -13.12
N LEU A 68 0.73 -11.49 -12.64
CA LEU A 68 1.13 -10.18 -13.15
C LEU A 68 1.67 -10.24 -14.58
N ASP A 69 2.35 -11.32 -14.98
CA ASP A 69 2.78 -11.53 -16.37
C ASP A 69 1.59 -11.67 -17.32
N VAL A 70 0.47 -12.24 -16.83
CA VAL A 70 -0.79 -12.29 -17.60
C VAL A 70 -1.37 -10.87 -17.81
N VAL A 71 -1.27 -9.98 -16.82
CA VAL A 71 -1.72 -8.57 -16.97
C VAL A 71 -1.02 -7.90 -18.14
N ASP A 72 0.29 -8.09 -18.30
CA ASP A 72 1.08 -7.50 -19.40
C ASP A 72 0.61 -7.97 -20.79
N SER A 73 0.05 -9.17 -20.87
CA SER A 73 -0.48 -9.73 -22.12
C SER A 73 -1.91 -9.32 -22.45
N LEU A 74 -2.66 -8.85 -21.45
CA LEU A 74 -4.09 -8.55 -21.58
C LEU A 74 -4.38 -7.12 -22.01
N THR A 75 -3.55 -6.16 -21.58
CA THR A 75 -3.85 -4.74 -21.76
C THR A 75 -2.63 -3.92 -22.12
N ASN A 76 -2.87 -2.81 -22.84
CA ASN A 76 -1.90 -1.74 -23.07
C ASN A 76 -2.20 -0.50 -22.21
N ASN A 77 -3.18 -0.57 -21.33
CA ASN A 77 -3.55 0.53 -20.45
C ASN A 77 -2.42 0.81 -19.45
N GLN A 78 -1.84 2.01 -19.56
CA GLN A 78 -0.67 2.38 -18.73
C GLN A 78 -0.96 2.38 -17.24
N VAL A 79 -2.21 2.64 -16.82
CA VAL A 79 -2.61 2.64 -15.40
C VAL A 79 -2.64 1.21 -14.85
N GLU A 80 -3.19 0.25 -15.60
CA GLU A 80 -3.22 -1.16 -15.17
C GLU A 80 -1.80 -1.75 -15.11
N LEU A 81 -0.98 -1.44 -16.12
CA LEU A 81 0.42 -1.85 -16.15
C LEU A 81 1.25 -1.19 -15.03
N LEU A 82 0.96 0.07 -14.68
CA LEU A 82 1.56 0.74 -13.52
C LEU A 82 1.22 0.01 -12.21
N CYS A 83 -0.05 -0.33 -12.00
CA CYS A 83 -0.48 -1.07 -10.81
C CYS A 83 0.20 -2.45 -10.72
N ALA A 84 0.37 -3.13 -11.86
CA ALA A 84 1.09 -4.40 -11.92
C ALA A 84 2.58 -4.23 -11.57
N ASP A 85 3.25 -3.20 -12.10
CA ASP A 85 4.66 -2.91 -11.78
C ASP A 85 4.84 -2.60 -10.29
N VAL A 86 3.95 -1.82 -9.68
CA VAL A 86 3.99 -1.52 -8.23
C VAL A 86 3.82 -2.79 -7.40
N LEU A 87 2.92 -3.70 -7.80
CA LEU A 87 2.77 -4.98 -7.09
C LEU A 87 3.99 -5.89 -7.30
N ARG A 88 4.63 -5.90 -8.49
CA ARG A 88 5.91 -6.59 -8.71
C ARG A 88 7.00 -6.07 -7.78
N MET A 89 7.10 -4.74 -7.59
CA MET A 89 8.03 -4.16 -6.62
C MET A 89 7.77 -4.73 -5.22
N LYS A 90 6.52 -4.77 -4.79
CA LYS A 90 6.12 -5.28 -3.48
C LYS A 90 6.48 -6.76 -3.27
N VAL A 91 6.21 -7.60 -4.26
CA VAL A 91 6.58 -9.03 -4.26
C VAL A 91 8.10 -9.18 -4.22
N SER A 92 8.80 -8.50 -5.13
CA SER A 92 10.26 -8.60 -5.26
C SER A 92 11.02 -8.09 -4.03
N GLN A 93 10.52 -7.05 -3.38
CA GLN A 93 11.05 -6.57 -2.10
C GLN A 93 10.94 -7.67 -1.02
N ARG A 94 9.81 -8.36 -0.96
CA ARG A 94 9.56 -9.42 0.03
C ARG A 94 10.40 -10.66 -0.21
N THR A 95 10.69 -10.98 -1.47
CA THR A 95 11.50 -12.16 -1.86
C THR A 95 12.99 -11.87 -1.97
N GLY A 96 13.40 -10.60 -1.89
CA GLY A 96 14.80 -10.19 -2.06
C GLY A 96 15.28 -10.19 -3.51
N GLU A 97 14.38 -10.22 -4.49
CA GLU A 97 14.72 -10.23 -5.90
C GLU A 97 14.97 -8.80 -6.43
N PHE A 98 16.08 -8.21 -6.01
CA PHE A 98 16.37 -6.79 -6.26
C PHE A 98 16.46 -6.42 -7.75
N ARG A 99 16.93 -7.33 -8.63
CA ARG A 99 16.95 -7.05 -10.08
C ARG A 99 15.53 -6.81 -10.63
N THR A 100 14.59 -7.63 -10.23
CA THR A 100 13.17 -7.51 -10.60
C THR A 100 12.55 -6.26 -9.96
N PHE A 101 12.90 -6.00 -8.71
CA PHE A 101 12.47 -4.79 -8.00
C PHE A 101 12.85 -3.51 -8.75
N TYR A 102 14.13 -3.32 -9.08
CA TYR A 102 14.61 -2.12 -9.78
C TYR A 102 14.00 -2.00 -11.19
N ARG A 103 13.85 -3.12 -11.90
CA ARG A 103 13.21 -3.11 -13.22
C ARG A 103 11.77 -2.63 -13.14
N ALA A 104 11.00 -3.14 -12.20
CA ALA A 104 9.61 -2.75 -11.98
C ALA A 104 9.51 -1.29 -11.52
N TRP A 105 10.39 -0.84 -10.63
CA TRP A 105 10.44 0.54 -10.18
C TRP A 105 10.66 1.50 -11.35
N HIS A 106 11.74 1.34 -12.13
CA HIS A 106 11.99 2.19 -13.30
C HIS A 106 10.88 2.11 -14.36
N SER A 107 10.22 0.97 -14.49
CA SER A 107 9.04 0.86 -15.35
C SER A 107 7.88 1.71 -14.82
N ALA A 108 7.60 1.62 -13.53
CA ALA A 108 6.55 2.39 -12.88
C ALA A 108 6.79 3.92 -13.00
N GLU A 109 8.02 4.39 -12.77
CA GLU A 109 8.40 5.79 -12.94
C GLU A 109 8.10 6.29 -14.36
N ARG A 110 8.60 5.58 -15.39
CA ARG A 110 8.35 5.96 -16.79
C ARG A 110 6.87 5.94 -17.17
N ARG A 111 6.07 5.07 -16.56
CA ARG A 111 4.61 5.06 -16.78
C ARG A 111 3.95 6.26 -16.11
N LEU A 112 4.37 6.60 -14.90
CA LEU A 112 3.86 7.78 -14.19
C LEU A 112 4.14 9.07 -14.98
N ASP A 113 5.35 9.24 -15.54
CA ASP A 113 5.68 10.39 -16.38
C ASP A 113 4.72 10.53 -17.57
N ARG A 114 4.43 9.42 -18.27
CA ARG A 114 3.49 9.42 -19.40
C ARG A 114 2.05 9.69 -18.97
N ILE A 115 1.63 9.09 -17.84
CA ILE A 115 0.28 9.24 -17.32
C ILE A 115 0.04 10.69 -16.86
N ASP A 116 1.04 11.35 -16.30
CA ASP A 116 0.94 12.74 -15.83
C ASP A 116 0.65 13.73 -16.95
N GLU A 117 1.16 13.48 -18.16
CA GLU A 117 0.85 14.28 -19.34
C GLU A 117 -0.64 14.23 -19.71
N GLU A 118 -1.30 13.10 -19.46
CA GLU A 118 -2.68 12.82 -19.86
C GLU A 118 -3.64 12.65 -18.64
N LEU A 119 -3.16 12.94 -17.43
CA LEU A 119 -3.92 12.69 -16.18
C LEU A 119 -5.33 13.32 -16.18
N HIS A 120 -5.46 14.50 -16.80
CA HIS A 120 -6.72 15.22 -16.93
C HIS A 120 -7.75 14.53 -17.83
N LEU A 121 -7.32 13.65 -18.73
CA LEU A 121 -8.17 12.89 -19.65
C LEU A 121 -8.70 11.59 -19.01
N LEU A 122 -8.09 11.12 -17.92
CA LEU A 122 -8.46 9.87 -17.27
C LEU A 122 -9.83 9.98 -16.57
N SER A 123 -10.56 8.87 -16.55
CA SER A 123 -11.77 8.74 -15.75
C SER A 123 -11.47 8.88 -14.25
N PRO A 124 -12.46 9.24 -13.40
CA PRO A 124 -12.29 9.29 -11.95
C PRO A 124 -11.76 7.97 -11.36
N HIS A 125 -12.21 6.83 -11.88
CA HIS A 125 -11.75 5.51 -11.49
C HIS A 125 -10.25 5.35 -11.75
N LEU A 126 -9.79 5.59 -12.97
CA LEU A 126 -8.37 5.49 -13.33
C LEU A 126 -7.50 6.49 -12.57
N ARG A 127 -7.96 7.73 -12.36
CA ARG A 127 -7.23 8.70 -11.52
C ARG A 127 -7.04 8.23 -10.09
N SER A 128 -8.05 7.58 -9.50
CA SER A 128 -7.94 6.97 -8.17
C SER A 128 -6.89 5.85 -8.14
N ARG A 129 -6.82 5.04 -9.19
CA ARG A 129 -5.82 3.97 -9.32
C ARG A 129 -4.41 4.51 -9.50
N VAL A 130 -4.24 5.59 -10.28
CA VAL A 130 -2.93 6.29 -10.39
C VAL A 130 -2.49 6.83 -9.04
N LEU A 131 -3.39 7.49 -8.30
CA LEU A 131 -3.08 8.01 -6.96
C LEU A 131 -2.64 6.88 -6.03
N TYR A 132 -3.37 5.75 -6.05
CA TYR A 132 -3.01 4.55 -5.30
C TYR A 132 -1.61 4.06 -5.68
N ALA A 133 -1.36 3.83 -6.96
CA ALA A 133 -0.11 3.24 -7.43
C ALA A 133 1.10 4.14 -7.12
N ARG A 134 0.96 5.46 -7.33
CA ARG A 134 1.99 6.45 -7.01
C ARG A 134 2.35 6.42 -5.53
N THR A 135 1.36 6.49 -4.66
CA THR A 135 1.58 6.52 -3.21
C THR A 135 2.17 5.19 -2.72
N GLU A 136 1.66 4.07 -3.22
CA GLU A 136 2.14 2.74 -2.87
C GLU A 136 3.59 2.53 -3.32
N MET A 137 3.96 3.01 -4.52
CA MET A 137 5.34 2.98 -5.02
C MET A 137 6.28 3.68 -4.03
N HIS A 138 5.96 4.91 -3.64
CA HIS A 138 6.79 5.66 -2.67
C HIS A 138 6.85 4.96 -1.30
N ILE A 139 5.75 4.37 -0.82
CA ILE A 139 5.73 3.58 0.42
C ILE A 139 6.69 2.39 0.33
N ILE A 140 6.68 1.67 -0.79
CA ILE A 140 7.55 0.52 -1.03
C ILE A 140 9.01 0.96 -1.09
N VAL A 141 9.32 2.04 -1.81
CA VAL A 141 10.69 2.59 -1.93
C VAL A 141 11.19 3.13 -0.59
N CYS A 142 10.33 3.84 0.16
CA CYS A 142 10.65 4.27 1.52
C CYS A 142 11.03 3.08 2.42
N THR A 143 10.24 2.02 2.37
CA THR A 143 10.49 0.78 3.14
C THR A 143 11.79 0.11 2.70
N PHE A 144 12.07 0.07 1.40
CA PHE A 144 13.30 -0.46 0.85
C PHE A 144 14.55 0.30 1.37
N TYR A 145 14.53 1.61 1.30
CA TYR A 145 15.61 2.45 1.83
C TYR A 145 15.78 2.32 3.34
N PHE A 146 14.68 2.20 4.08
CA PHE A 146 14.72 1.98 5.53
C PHE A 146 15.45 0.70 5.88
N TYR A 147 15.07 -0.44 5.30
CA TYR A 147 15.75 -1.73 5.55
C TYR A 147 17.18 -1.80 5.01
N SER A 148 17.49 -0.97 4.01
CA SER A 148 18.86 -0.82 3.49
C SER A 148 19.71 0.17 4.31
N GLN A 149 19.22 0.64 5.47
CA GLN A 149 19.88 1.62 6.35
C GLN A 149 20.15 2.99 5.69
N GLN A 150 19.41 3.32 4.63
CA GLN A 150 19.50 4.58 3.91
C GLN A 150 18.43 5.57 4.43
N HIS A 151 18.51 5.95 5.70
CA HIS A 151 17.47 6.73 6.40
C HIS A 151 17.19 8.09 5.76
N SER A 152 18.19 8.76 5.19
CA SER A 152 17.98 10.04 4.49
C SER A 152 17.14 9.88 3.22
N ALA A 153 17.41 8.84 2.44
CA ALA A 153 16.63 8.52 1.24
C ALA A 153 15.20 8.08 1.61
N SER A 154 15.06 7.25 2.63
CA SER A 154 13.74 6.85 3.18
C SER A 154 12.90 8.06 3.57
N ARG A 155 13.52 9.05 4.25
CA ARG A 155 12.83 10.30 4.63
C ARG A 155 12.45 11.16 3.42
N ALA A 156 13.32 11.24 2.41
CA ALA A 156 13.03 11.97 1.18
C ALA A 156 11.81 11.38 0.45
N GLU A 157 11.74 10.05 0.35
CA GLU A 157 10.58 9.35 -0.21
C GLU A 157 9.30 9.63 0.58
N MET A 158 9.37 9.65 1.91
CA MET A 158 8.23 9.95 2.75
C MET A 158 7.71 11.37 2.54
N ASN A 159 8.61 12.34 2.38
CA ASN A 159 8.23 13.72 2.06
C ASN A 159 7.54 13.82 0.69
N SER A 160 7.93 12.97 -0.27
CA SER A 160 7.27 12.92 -1.59
C SER A 160 5.83 12.42 -1.53
N ILE A 161 5.47 11.64 -0.50
CA ILE A 161 4.10 11.16 -0.30
C ILE A 161 3.20 12.25 0.32
N GLU A 162 3.75 13.12 1.16
CA GLU A 162 2.97 14.07 1.99
C GLU A 162 1.93 14.88 1.20
N PRO A 163 2.23 15.44 0.00
CA PRO A 163 1.25 16.19 -0.78
C PRO A 163 0.02 15.35 -1.16
N TYR A 164 0.22 14.07 -1.45
CA TYR A 164 -0.86 13.15 -1.84
C TYR A 164 -1.71 12.71 -0.65
N MET A 165 -1.15 12.72 0.56
CA MET A 165 -1.89 12.34 1.79
C MET A 165 -2.98 13.34 2.17
N ARG A 166 -2.98 14.52 1.56
CA ARG A 166 -4.05 15.52 1.72
C ARG A 166 -5.23 15.30 0.79
N LEU A 167 -5.08 14.41 -0.19
CA LEU A 167 -6.14 14.02 -1.12
C LEU A 167 -7.01 12.93 -0.51
N PRO A 168 -8.26 12.73 -0.99
CA PRO A 168 -9.09 11.61 -0.56
C PRO A 168 -8.42 10.29 -0.93
N MET A 169 -7.80 9.66 0.06
CA MET A 169 -7.13 8.37 -0.08
C MET A 169 -7.92 7.27 0.59
N ASP A 170 -7.64 6.03 0.21
CA ASP A 170 -8.18 4.93 0.97
C ASP A 170 -7.50 4.80 2.34
N THR A 171 -8.29 4.33 3.30
CA THR A 171 -7.87 4.23 4.69
C THR A 171 -6.70 3.26 4.87
N ALA A 172 -6.53 2.25 4.00
CA ALA A 172 -5.43 1.31 4.11
C ALA A 172 -4.09 1.97 3.78
N GLN A 173 -4.03 2.81 2.73
CA GLN A 173 -2.81 3.57 2.40
C GLN A 173 -2.49 4.60 3.49
N TRP A 174 -3.50 5.31 3.97
CA TRP A 174 -3.34 6.23 5.10
C TRP A 174 -2.79 5.51 6.34
N THR A 175 -3.29 4.31 6.63
CA THR A 175 -2.82 3.46 7.71
C THR A 175 -1.36 3.03 7.50
N SER A 176 -0.99 2.63 6.27
CA SER A 176 0.40 2.29 5.92
C SER A 176 1.35 3.47 6.11
N TYR A 177 0.95 4.64 5.65
CA TYR A 177 1.74 5.87 5.81
C TYR A 177 2.00 6.20 7.27
N MET A 178 0.94 6.24 8.10
CA MET A 178 1.09 6.51 9.53
C MET A 178 1.89 5.43 10.25
N TYR A 179 1.75 4.16 9.85
CA TYR A 179 2.56 3.08 10.39
C TYR A 179 4.05 3.31 10.11
N LEU A 180 4.42 3.70 8.90
CA LEU A 180 5.81 4.02 8.56
C LEU A 180 6.35 5.20 9.37
N LEU A 181 5.54 6.25 9.58
CA LEU A 181 5.94 7.37 10.46
C LEU A 181 6.18 6.93 11.90
N GLY A 182 5.40 5.99 12.40
CA GLY A 182 5.53 5.49 13.77
C GLY A 182 6.59 4.41 13.98
N ALA A 183 6.84 3.56 12.98
CA ALA A 183 7.72 2.39 13.11
C ALA A 183 9.03 2.53 12.35
N GLY A 184 9.12 3.46 11.41
CA GLY A 184 10.22 3.54 10.45
C GLY A 184 11.45 4.34 10.90
N GLY A 185 11.47 4.94 12.10
CA GLY A 185 12.58 5.81 12.52
C GLY A 185 12.83 7.00 11.57
N ILE A 186 11.79 7.43 10.86
CA ILE A 186 11.86 8.44 9.79
C ILE A 186 11.78 9.85 10.35
N LEU A 187 11.08 10.03 11.48
CA LEU A 187 10.88 11.33 12.10
C LEU A 187 12.20 11.97 12.55
N SER A 188 12.28 13.27 12.44
CA SER A 188 13.42 14.07 12.88
C SER A 188 12.99 15.08 13.94
N GLY A 189 13.92 15.42 14.85
CA GLY A 189 13.68 16.34 15.96
C GLY A 189 14.43 15.89 17.21
N ASP A 190 14.12 16.49 18.35
CA ASP A 190 14.60 16.00 19.62
C ASP A 190 14.01 14.64 19.97
N SER A 191 14.77 13.84 20.72
CA SER A 191 14.42 12.44 20.97
C SER A 191 13.07 12.28 21.70
N VAL A 192 12.71 13.18 22.58
CA VAL A 192 11.44 13.13 23.33
C VAL A 192 10.26 13.35 22.40
N THR A 193 10.31 14.42 21.60
CA THR A 193 9.25 14.75 20.65
C THR A 193 9.08 13.66 19.60
N VAL A 194 10.18 13.10 19.09
CA VAL A 194 10.13 12.00 18.11
C VAL A 194 9.45 10.79 18.69
N ILE A 195 9.86 10.33 19.87
CA ILE A 195 9.29 9.15 20.52
C ILE A 195 7.80 9.32 20.79
N LEU A 196 7.37 10.48 21.29
CA LEU A 196 5.95 10.74 21.55
C LEU A 196 5.13 10.75 20.27
N LYS A 197 5.66 11.28 19.17
CA LYS A 197 5.01 11.23 17.85
C LYS A 197 4.94 9.81 17.29
N GLU A 198 6.01 9.02 17.41
CA GLU A 198 6.01 7.61 17.00
C GLU A 198 4.94 6.82 17.75
N PHE A 199 4.86 7.01 19.06
CA PHE A 199 3.82 6.40 19.88
C PHE A 199 2.41 6.82 19.46
N ASP A 200 2.18 8.11 19.22
CA ASP A 200 0.89 8.64 18.77
C ASP A 200 0.48 8.06 17.41
N TYR A 201 1.39 7.98 16.43
CA TYR A 201 1.11 7.36 15.13
C TYR A 201 0.75 5.88 15.26
N LEU A 202 1.53 5.11 16.01
CA LEU A 202 1.29 3.67 16.20
C LEU A 202 -0.03 3.38 16.92
N THR A 203 -0.37 4.16 17.96
CA THR A 203 -1.64 4.01 18.67
C THR A 203 -2.82 4.41 17.79
N HIS A 204 -2.66 5.42 16.94
CA HIS A 204 -3.67 5.81 15.97
C HIS A 204 -3.93 4.72 14.92
N VAL A 205 -2.85 4.15 14.37
CA VAL A 205 -2.93 3.01 13.45
C VAL A 205 -3.61 1.82 14.10
N LEU A 206 -3.26 1.48 15.34
CA LEU A 206 -3.90 0.39 16.09
C LEU A 206 -5.40 0.63 16.29
N THR A 207 -5.79 1.87 16.60
CA THR A 207 -7.20 2.25 16.78
C THR A 207 -8.01 2.10 15.50
N ILE A 208 -7.49 2.61 14.38
CA ILE A 208 -8.15 2.50 13.05
C ILE A 208 -8.25 1.03 12.66
N SER A 209 -7.16 0.28 12.76
CA SER A 209 -7.13 -1.12 12.33
C SER A 209 -8.03 -2.03 13.17
N ARG A 210 -8.20 -1.75 14.47
CA ARG A 210 -9.20 -2.44 15.31
C ARG A 210 -10.62 -2.19 14.84
N ARG A 211 -10.98 -0.92 14.57
CA ARG A 211 -12.31 -0.55 14.06
C ARG A 211 -12.62 -1.20 12.71
N ARG A 212 -11.61 -1.34 11.84
CA ARG A 212 -11.73 -1.94 10.51
C ARG A 212 -11.56 -3.46 10.50
N LYS A 213 -11.21 -4.07 11.60
CA LYS A 213 -10.84 -5.49 11.71
C LYS A 213 -9.64 -5.88 10.84
N ASP A 214 -8.76 -4.93 10.56
CA ASP A 214 -7.53 -5.13 9.79
C ASP A 214 -6.47 -5.78 10.68
N LYS A 215 -6.41 -7.11 10.66
CA LYS A 215 -5.51 -7.90 11.48
C LYS A 215 -4.03 -7.67 11.18
N TYR A 216 -3.72 -7.34 9.92
CA TYR A 216 -2.34 -7.08 9.50
C TYR A 216 -1.76 -5.88 10.24
N PHE A 217 -2.42 -4.72 10.15
CA PHE A 217 -1.95 -3.52 10.83
C PHE A 217 -2.14 -3.57 12.35
N GLN A 218 -3.10 -4.34 12.88
CA GLN A 218 -3.18 -4.59 14.32
C GLN A 218 -1.91 -5.28 14.84
N ALA A 219 -1.51 -6.38 14.21
CA ALA A 219 -0.33 -7.14 14.62
C ALA A 219 0.96 -6.32 14.51
N ASN A 220 1.16 -5.65 13.36
CA ASN A 220 2.35 -4.84 13.14
C ASN A 220 2.45 -3.65 14.11
N SER A 221 1.32 -2.97 14.39
CA SER A 221 1.33 -1.83 15.33
C SER A 221 1.59 -2.27 16.75
N LEU A 222 1.03 -3.41 17.19
CA LEU A 222 1.30 -3.97 18.51
C LEU A 222 2.77 -4.35 18.66
N GLN A 223 3.35 -4.99 17.64
CA GLN A 223 4.77 -5.35 17.64
C GLN A 223 5.66 -4.09 17.71
N ALA A 224 5.38 -3.08 16.89
CA ALA A 224 6.15 -1.84 16.87
C ALA A 224 6.04 -1.08 18.21
N LEU A 225 4.83 -1.01 18.80
CA LEU A 225 4.61 -0.42 20.12
C LEU A 225 5.37 -1.17 21.22
N ALA A 226 5.33 -2.51 21.21
CA ALA A 226 6.09 -3.32 22.15
C ALA A 226 7.59 -3.01 22.04
N THR A 227 8.15 -3.02 20.83
CA THR A 227 9.56 -2.69 20.59
C THR A 227 9.91 -1.27 21.06
N LEU A 228 9.02 -0.29 20.84
CA LEU A 228 9.22 1.08 21.31
C LEU A 228 9.25 1.16 22.84
N LEU A 229 8.30 0.49 23.50
CA LEU A 229 8.13 0.52 24.96
C LEU A 229 9.14 -0.34 25.74
N GLU A 230 9.81 -1.28 25.08
CA GLU A 230 10.92 -2.05 25.68
C GLU A 230 12.18 -1.19 25.92
N LYS A 231 12.31 -0.06 25.23
CA LYS A 231 13.46 0.84 25.42
C LYS A 231 13.45 1.46 26.82
N PRO A 232 14.58 1.47 27.54
CA PRO A 232 14.65 2.02 28.89
C PRO A 232 14.13 3.46 28.98
N GLY A 233 13.29 3.74 29.96
CA GLY A 233 12.75 5.07 30.23
C GLY A 233 11.56 5.50 29.34
N ILE A 234 11.32 4.82 28.22
CA ILE A 234 10.25 5.22 27.28
C ILE A 234 8.87 5.04 27.91
N GLN A 235 8.63 3.97 28.66
CA GLN A 235 7.35 3.76 29.36
C GLN A 235 7.02 4.90 30.31
N ALA A 236 8.01 5.35 31.10
CA ALA A 236 7.83 6.48 31.99
C ALA A 236 7.58 7.78 31.24
N LEU A 237 8.34 8.01 30.13
CA LEU A 237 8.17 9.16 29.27
C LEU A 237 6.76 9.24 28.68
N VAL A 238 6.27 8.14 28.11
CA VAL A 238 4.94 8.08 27.51
C VAL A 238 3.85 8.24 28.56
N ARG A 239 3.98 7.56 29.72
CA ARG A 239 3.03 7.68 30.82
C ARG A 239 2.91 9.11 31.34
N ASN A 240 4.03 9.79 31.53
CA ASN A 240 4.07 11.17 32.04
C ASN A 240 3.48 12.18 31.05
N ASN A 241 3.58 11.94 29.76
CA ASN A 241 3.14 12.89 28.72
C ASN A 241 1.77 12.54 28.12
N ARG A 242 1.27 11.30 28.26
CA ARG A 242 0.02 10.83 27.65
C ARG A 242 -1.02 10.31 28.65
N GLY A 243 -0.77 10.45 29.93
CA GLY A 243 -1.76 10.21 31.00
C GLY A 243 -2.45 8.85 30.94
N GLY A 244 -1.77 7.77 31.30
CA GLY A 244 -2.40 6.44 31.41
C GLY A 244 -2.78 5.73 30.11
N GLY A 245 -2.49 6.31 28.94
CA GLY A 245 -2.80 5.71 27.63
C GLY A 245 -2.12 4.37 27.32
N LEU A 246 -1.27 3.88 28.23
CA LEU A 246 -0.63 2.57 28.15
C LEU A 246 -1.54 1.41 28.57
N ASP A 247 -2.66 1.69 29.21
CA ASP A 247 -3.57 0.66 29.73
C ASP A 247 -4.39 -0.04 28.62
N PHE A 248 -4.23 0.39 27.37
CA PHE A 248 -4.90 -0.15 26.19
C PHE A 248 -4.01 -1.01 25.29
N ILE A 249 -2.74 -1.21 25.66
CA ILE A 249 -1.77 -2.05 24.96
C ILE A 249 -1.53 -3.32 25.79
#